data_17ee8cf58cdef8f5f64095f36cf6a936
#
_entry.id   17ee8cf58cdef8f5f64095f36cf6a936
#
_cell.length_a   1.000
_cell.length_b   1.000
_cell.length_c   1.000
_cell.angle_alpha   90.00
_cell.angle_beta   90.00
_cell.angle_gamma   90.00
#
_symmetry.space_group_name_H-M   'P 1'
#
loop_
_entity.id
_entity.type
_entity.pdbx_description
1 polymer ?
#
loop_
_entity_poly.entity_id
_entity_poly.type
_entity_poly.pdbx_seq_one_letter_code
_entity_poly.pdbx_strand_id
1 'polypeptide(L)'
;MTDQEIDERVERAVENFMAGYGCCQSVVAAFADLYGLDDTLAKKIAAGFGGGVGRLRMMCGAVSGIVMLVGLDCGQTEGSDREGKSACYKVVQDLLAQSRQENGSLICAEILGLKGYEKAVDSYQASPRTAEYYKTRPCVAKVESAARIFADYLKKVKR
;
A
#
# COMPACT_ATOMS: atom_id res chain seq x y z
N MET A 1 -6.26 -17.06 -8.49
CA MET A 1 -5.80 -17.05 -7.08
C MET A 1 -6.91 -17.62 -6.20
N THR A 2 -6.56 -18.57 -5.35
CA THR A 2 -7.49 -19.20 -4.40
C THR A 2 -7.68 -18.33 -3.16
N ASP A 3 -8.73 -18.60 -2.39
CA ASP A 3 -8.94 -17.88 -1.12
C ASP A 3 -7.78 -18.10 -0.15
N GLN A 4 -7.20 -19.31 -0.14
CA GLN A 4 -6.03 -19.59 0.68
C GLN A 4 -4.82 -18.75 0.26
N GLU A 5 -4.56 -18.64 -1.04
CA GLU A 5 -3.47 -17.80 -1.56
C GLU A 5 -3.66 -16.33 -1.22
N ILE A 6 -4.90 -15.85 -1.25
CA ILE A 6 -5.25 -14.49 -0.83
C ILE A 6 -4.89 -14.29 0.65
N ASP A 7 -5.35 -15.20 1.50
CA ASP A 7 -5.10 -15.12 2.94
C ASP A 7 -3.60 -15.16 3.25
N GLU A 8 -2.85 -16.03 2.59
CA GLU A 8 -1.39 -16.11 2.75
C GLU A 8 -0.69 -14.81 2.36
N ARG A 9 -1.14 -14.16 1.29
CA ARG A 9 -0.57 -12.88 0.85
C ARG A 9 -0.89 -11.75 1.82
N VAL A 10 -2.12 -11.70 2.32
CA VAL A 10 -2.54 -10.72 3.32
C VAL A 10 -1.75 -10.92 4.62
N GLU A 11 -1.60 -12.16 5.07
CA GLU A 11 -0.77 -12.47 6.24
C GLU A 11 0.68 -12.03 6.04
N ARG A 12 1.24 -12.27 4.85
CA ARG A 12 2.61 -11.85 4.53
C ARG A 12 2.77 -10.34 4.63
N ALA A 13 1.79 -9.57 4.15
CA ALA A 13 1.82 -8.10 4.27
C ALA A 13 1.82 -7.67 5.75
N VAL A 14 0.96 -8.27 6.57
CA VAL A 14 0.88 -7.97 8.00
C VAL A 14 2.19 -8.37 8.71
N GLU A 15 2.73 -9.53 8.41
CA GLU A 15 4.01 -9.99 8.97
C GLU A 15 5.16 -9.03 8.62
N ASN A 16 5.21 -8.56 7.38
CA ASN A 16 6.20 -7.56 6.96
C ASN A 16 6.11 -6.30 7.82
N PHE A 17 4.90 -5.80 8.02
CA PHE A 17 4.70 -4.60 8.83
C PHE A 17 5.12 -4.83 10.30
N MET A 18 4.75 -5.97 10.86
CA MET A 18 5.13 -6.35 12.22
C MET A 18 6.63 -6.58 12.37
N ALA A 19 7.32 -6.90 11.28
CA ALA A 19 8.79 -7.05 11.25
C ALA A 19 9.52 -5.71 11.13
N GLY A 20 8.80 -4.58 11.05
CA GLY A 20 9.40 -3.24 11.03
C GLY A 20 9.43 -2.56 9.65
N TYR A 21 8.96 -3.21 8.60
CA TYR A 21 8.92 -2.57 7.28
C TYR A 21 7.82 -1.50 7.21
N GLY A 22 8.03 -0.49 6.36
CA GLY A 22 7.04 0.57 6.17
C GLY A 22 5.75 0.05 5.54
N CYS A 23 4.68 0.84 5.62
CA CYS A 23 3.36 0.44 5.09
C CYS A 23 3.42 0.05 3.62
N CYS A 24 4.08 0.86 2.79
CA CYS A 24 4.20 0.61 1.36
C CYS A 24 5.07 -0.63 1.09
N GLN A 25 6.22 -0.74 1.76
CA GLN A 25 7.09 -1.90 1.65
C GLN A 25 6.36 -3.20 1.97
N SER A 26 5.54 -3.17 3.02
CA SER A 26 4.80 -4.33 3.50
C SER A 26 3.82 -4.86 2.46
N VAL A 27 3.08 -3.97 1.82
CA VAL A 27 2.08 -4.32 0.81
C VAL A 27 2.77 -4.77 -0.48
N VAL A 28 3.73 -4.00 -0.99
CA VAL A 28 4.39 -4.29 -2.27
C VAL A 28 5.16 -5.61 -2.20
N ALA A 29 5.94 -5.83 -1.14
CA ALA A 29 6.73 -7.05 -0.99
C ALA A 29 5.87 -8.32 -0.90
N ALA A 30 4.63 -8.20 -0.44
CA ALA A 30 3.72 -9.34 -0.34
C ALA A 30 3.27 -9.89 -1.71
N PHE A 31 3.41 -9.12 -2.79
CA PHE A 31 2.97 -9.49 -4.14
C PHE A 31 4.05 -9.37 -5.21
N ALA A 32 5.23 -8.88 -4.86
CA ALA A 32 6.30 -8.57 -5.81
C ALA A 32 6.74 -9.80 -6.64
N ASP A 33 6.73 -10.98 -6.03
CA ASP A 33 7.12 -12.22 -6.68
C ASP A 33 6.22 -12.58 -7.86
N LEU A 34 4.94 -12.17 -7.85
CA LEU A 34 4.01 -12.41 -8.95
C LEU A 34 4.45 -11.71 -10.25
N TYR A 35 5.27 -10.66 -10.12
CA TYR A 35 5.73 -9.84 -11.25
C TYR A 35 7.23 -10.00 -11.50
N GLY A 36 7.86 -10.98 -10.88
CA GLY A 36 9.29 -11.19 -11.02
C GLY A 36 10.14 -10.07 -10.42
N LEU A 37 9.56 -9.26 -9.54
CA LEU A 37 10.28 -8.19 -8.88
C LEU A 37 10.97 -8.73 -7.63
N ASP A 38 12.29 -8.55 -7.57
CA ASP A 38 13.11 -9.00 -6.44
C ASP A 38 12.63 -8.35 -5.13
N ASP A 39 12.59 -9.13 -4.06
CA ASP A 39 12.12 -8.68 -2.74
C ASP A 39 12.90 -7.45 -2.22
N THR A 40 14.22 -7.48 -2.34
CA THR A 40 15.07 -6.37 -1.93
C THR A 40 14.78 -5.12 -2.75
N LEU A 41 14.65 -5.26 -4.07
CA LEU A 41 14.35 -4.14 -4.96
C LEU A 41 12.95 -3.57 -4.69
N ALA A 42 11.96 -4.45 -4.47
CA ALA A 42 10.60 -4.03 -4.10
C ALA A 42 10.62 -3.17 -2.83
N LYS A 43 11.33 -3.60 -1.80
CA LYS A 43 11.48 -2.86 -0.55
C LYS A 43 12.19 -1.53 -0.74
N LYS A 44 13.23 -1.48 -1.57
CA LYS A 44 13.94 -0.22 -1.86
C LYS A 44 13.05 0.80 -2.56
N ILE A 45 12.33 0.38 -3.61
CA ILE A 45 11.44 1.28 -4.36
C ILE A 45 10.33 1.84 -3.46
N ALA A 46 9.80 1.01 -2.57
CA ALA A 46 8.69 1.36 -1.70
C ALA A 46 9.11 2.12 -0.43
N ALA A 47 10.39 2.14 -0.09
CA ALA A 47 10.89 2.65 1.19
C ALA A 47 10.47 4.09 1.47
N GLY A 48 10.54 4.98 0.49
CA GLY A 48 10.24 6.41 0.66
C GLY A 48 8.76 6.72 0.86
N PHE A 49 7.85 5.78 0.59
CA PHE A 49 6.40 6.01 0.71
C PHE A 49 5.86 5.79 2.13
N GLY A 50 6.68 5.32 3.05
CA GLY A 50 6.27 5.14 4.44
C GLY A 50 5.90 6.46 5.11
N GLY A 51 4.95 6.40 6.06
CA GLY A 51 4.52 7.58 6.79
C GLY A 51 3.82 8.64 5.95
N GLY A 52 3.23 8.25 4.83
CA GLY A 52 2.57 9.16 3.91
C GLY A 52 3.58 9.97 3.10
N VAL A 53 4.53 9.31 2.48
CA VAL A 53 5.67 9.84 1.71
C VAL A 53 6.66 10.54 2.65
N GLY A 54 7.64 9.76 3.10
CA GLY A 54 8.74 10.29 3.93
C GLY A 54 8.26 10.97 5.22
N ARG A 55 7.17 10.48 5.81
CA ARG A 55 6.50 11.05 7.00
C ARG A 55 5.87 12.43 6.78
N LEU A 56 5.70 12.83 5.53
CA LEU A 56 4.98 14.08 5.22
C LEU A 56 3.46 13.97 5.40
N ARG A 57 2.96 12.78 5.76
CA ARG A 57 1.55 12.54 6.10
C ARG A 57 0.58 12.81 4.94
N MET A 58 1.08 12.59 3.72
CA MET A 58 0.29 12.65 2.49
C MET A 58 -0.49 11.33 2.30
N MET A 59 -0.47 10.75 1.11
CA MET A 59 -1.15 9.48 0.85
C MET A 59 -0.61 8.37 1.74
N CYS A 60 -1.52 7.59 2.34
CA CYS A 60 -1.17 6.42 3.14
C CYS A 60 -0.24 5.47 2.37
N GLY A 61 0.84 5.02 3.01
CA GLY A 61 1.82 4.13 2.37
C GLY A 61 1.22 2.81 1.89
N ALA A 62 0.25 2.26 2.61
CA ALA A 62 -0.46 1.06 2.18
C ALA A 62 -1.25 1.30 0.88
N VAL A 63 -1.87 2.47 0.75
CA VAL A 63 -2.58 2.90 -0.46
C VAL A 63 -1.59 3.08 -1.61
N SER A 64 -0.45 3.72 -1.37
CA SER A 64 0.62 3.86 -2.37
C SER A 64 1.09 2.49 -2.85
N GLY A 65 1.13 1.49 -1.95
CA GLY A 65 1.43 0.11 -2.30
C GLY A 65 0.45 -0.48 -3.30
N ILE A 66 -0.85 -0.22 -3.13
CA ILE A 66 -1.87 -0.62 -4.11
C ILE A 66 -1.55 -0.01 -5.48
N VAL A 67 -1.26 1.29 -5.52
CA VAL A 67 -0.97 2.01 -6.77
C VAL A 67 0.24 1.39 -7.49
N MET A 68 1.30 1.10 -6.75
CA MET A 68 2.50 0.47 -7.33
C MET A 68 2.20 -0.93 -7.88
N LEU A 69 1.43 -1.73 -7.16
CA LEU A 69 1.06 -3.07 -7.58
C LEU A 69 0.14 -3.05 -8.82
N VAL A 70 -0.78 -2.09 -8.89
CA VAL A 70 -1.60 -1.90 -10.09
C VAL A 70 -0.71 -1.58 -11.29
N GLY A 71 0.29 -0.73 -11.11
CA GLY A 71 1.26 -0.44 -12.17
C GLY A 71 1.99 -1.68 -12.66
N LEU A 72 2.43 -2.54 -11.74
CA LEU A 72 3.07 -3.80 -12.10
C LEU A 72 2.12 -4.75 -12.84
N ASP A 73 0.84 -4.73 -12.48
CA ASP A 73 -0.15 -5.61 -13.10
C ASP A 73 -0.61 -5.15 -14.48
N CYS A 74 -0.91 -3.87 -14.65
CA CYS A 74 -1.52 -3.37 -15.88
C CYS A 74 -1.01 -2.02 -16.37
N GLY A 75 0.10 -1.52 -15.84
CA GLY A 75 0.69 -0.25 -16.31
C GLY A 75 1.17 -0.36 -17.75
N GLN A 76 0.86 0.65 -18.57
CA GLN A 76 1.39 0.69 -19.93
C GLN A 76 2.87 1.04 -19.91
N THR A 77 3.61 0.54 -20.91
CA THR A 77 5.04 0.77 -21.05
C THR A 77 5.39 1.62 -22.28
N GLU A 78 4.41 1.86 -23.15
CA GLU A 78 4.56 2.74 -24.29
C GLU A 78 3.91 4.08 -24.02
N GLY A 79 4.66 5.18 -24.20
CA GLY A 79 4.15 6.53 -23.93
C GLY A 79 2.95 6.91 -24.79
N SER A 80 2.84 6.35 -25.99
CA SER A 80 1.73 6.59 -26.93
C SER A 80 0.49 5.74 -26.64
N ASP A 81 0.57 4.76 -25.75
CA ASP A 81 -0.55 3.89 -25.41
C ASP A 81 -1.52 4.59 -24.46
N ARG A 82 -2.35 5.45 -25.00
CA ARG A 82 -3.35 6.22 -24.25
C ARG A 82 -4.42 5.33 -23.62
N GLU A 83 -4.85 4.30 -24.35
CA GLU A 83 -5.88 3.38 -23.83
C GLU A 83 -5.35 2.58 -22.65
N GLY A 84 -4.12 2.07 -22.73
CA GLY A 84 -3.47 1.35 -21.63
C GLY A 84 -3.28 2.25 -20.41
N LYS A 85 -2.88 3.51 -20.62
CA LYS A 85 -2.76 4.49 -19.55
C LYS A 85 -4.10 4.70 -18.86
N SER A 86 -5.16 4.92 -19.62
CA SER A 86 -6.51 5.14 -19.09
C SER A 86 -7.03 3.91 -18.35
N ALA A 87 -6.77 2.71 -18.87
CA ALA A 87 -7.16 1.47 -18.21
C ALA A 87 -6.48 1.31 -16.85
N CYS A 88 -5.19 1.62 -16.77
CA CYS A 88 -4.45 1.60 -15.50
C CYS A 88 -5.03 2.62 -14.51
N TYR A 89 -5.27 3.84 -14.95
CA TYR A 89 -5.89 4.88 -14.10
C TYR A 89 -7.24 4.46 -13.56
N LYS A 90 -8.04 3.79 -14.39
CA LYS A 90 -9.36 3.29 -13.96
C LYS A 90 -9.22 2.29 -12.82
N VAL A 91 -8.32 1.33 -12.95
CA VAL A 91 -8.07 0.34 -11.89
C VAL A 91 -7.62 1.04 -10.61
N VAL A 92 -6.69 1.98 -10.70
CA VAL A 92 -6.23 2.76 -9.54
C VAL A 92 -7.42 3.45 -8.86
N GLN A 93 -8.25 4.16 -9.62
CA GLN A 93 -9.40 4.87 -9.07
C GLN A 93 -10.39 3.92 -8.40
N ASP A 94 -10.68 2.78 -9.02
CA ASP A 94 -11.62 1.80 -8.49
C ASP A 94 -11.12 1.22 -7.14
N LEU A 95 -9.85 0.83 -7.08
CA LEU A 95 -9.29 0.24 -5.87
C LEU A 95 -9.10 1.28 -4.75
N LEU A 96 -8.74 2.51 -5.11
CA LEU A 96 -8.61 3.58 -4.13
C LEU A 96 -9.97 4.03 -3.60
N ALA A 97 -11.00 4.05 -4.43
CA ALA A 97 -12.37 4.31 -3.97
C ALA A 97 -12.81 3.26 -2.93
N GLN A 98 -12.49 2.00 -3.18
CA GLN A 98 -12.76 0.91 -2.24
C GLN A 98 -12.00 1.10 -0.93
N SER A 99 -10.71 1.41 -1.01
CA SER A 99 -9.89 1.68 0.18
C SER A 99 -10.41 2.86 0.99
N ARG A 100 -10.81 3.93 0.32
CA ARG A 100 -11.38 5.11 0.97
C ARG A 100 -12.68 4.77 1.69
N GLN A 101 -13.54 3.98 1.08
CA GLN A 101 -14.80 3.53 1.68
C GLN A 101 -14.55 2.70 2.94
N GLU A 102 -13.60 1.77 2.88
CA GLU A 102 -13.29 0.89 4.02
C GLU A 102 -12.56 1.59 5.15
N ASN A 103 -11.72 2.56 4.84
CA ASN A 103 -10.80 3.17 5.81
C ASN A 103 -11.11 4.64 6.14
N GLY A 104 -12.09 5.24 5.48
CA GLY A 104 -12.53 6.62 5.72
C GLY A 104 -11.69 7.68 5.03
N SER A 105 -10.44 7.42 4.67
CA SER A 105 -9.55 8.36 3.99
C SER A 105 -8.42 7.62 3.27
N LEU A 106 -7.80 8.29 2.31
CA LEU A 106 -6.56 7.86 1.65
C LEU A 106 -5.33 8.59 2.23
N ILE A 107 -5.55 9.56 3.09
CA ILE A 107 -4.50 10.48 3.56
C ILE A 107 -3.99 10.05 4.93
N CYS A 108 -2.67 9.90 5.05
CA CYS A 108 -2.02 9.43 6.28
C CYS A 108 -2.39 10.29 7.49
N ALA A 109 -2.34 11.61 7.37
CA ALA A 109 -2.69 12.53 8.47
C ALA A 109 -4.12 12.32 8.95
N GLU A 110 -5.07 12.13 8.04
CA GLU A 110 -6.48 11.90 8.38
C GLU A 110 -6.68 10.54 9.03
N ILE A 111 -6.04 9.50 8.52
CA ILE A 111 -6.09 8.15 9.08
C ILE A 111 -5.55 8.13 10.51
N LEU A 112 -4.48 8.88 10.76
CA LEU A 112 -3.87 8.98 12.09
C LEU A 112 -4.62 9.95 13.01
N GLY A 113 -5.63 10.65 12.51
CA GLY A 113 -6.39 11.64 13.30
C GLY A 113 -5.63 12.94 13.57
N LEU A 114 -4.62 13.26 12.75
CA LEU A 114 -3.84 14.48 12.90
C LEU A 114 -4.58 15.65 12.28
N LYS A 115 -4.48 16.83 12.93
CA LYS A 115 -5.15 18.04 12.47
C LYS A 115 -4.26 18.83 11.53
N GLY A 116 -4.64 18.81 10.25
CA GLY A 116 -3.95 19.56 9.23
C GLY A 116 -2.61 18.93 8.82
N TYR A 117 -2.37 18.93 7.53
CA TYR A 117 -1.19 18.34 6.94
C TYR A 117 0.12 18.98 7.46
N GLU A 118 0.18 20.29 7.50
CA GLU A 118 1.39 21.02 7.90
C GLU A 118 1.77 20.77 9.36
N LYS A 119 0.78 20.56 10.22
CA LYS A 119 0.98 20.26 11.65
C LYS A 119 1.29 18.79 11.91
N ALA A 120 1.11 17.93 10.91
CA ALA A 120 1.34 16.50 11.02
C ALA A 120 2.82 16.13 10.87
N VAL A 121 3.62 17.02 10.27
CA VAL A 121 5.04 16.78 10.01
C VAL A 121 5.84 17.24 11.21
N ASP A 122 6.25 16.30 12.05
CA ASP A 122 7.00 16.57 13.27
C ASP A 122 8.52 16.31 13.12
N SER A 123 8.90 15.31 12.32
CA SER A 123 10.29 14.88 12.19
C SER A 123 10.43 13.93 10.98
N TYR A 124 11.66 13.82 10.47
CA TYR A 124 12.04 12.78 9.50
C TYR A 124 12.39 11.45 10.19
N GLN A 125 12.50 11.43 11.50
CA GLN A 125 12.90 10.23 12.22
C GLN A 125 11.77 9.20 12.26
N ALA A 126 12.06 7.98 11.83
CA ALA A 126 11.10 6.88 11.88
C ALA A 126 10.68 6.58 13.31
N SER A 127 9.40 6.30 13.51
CA SER A 127 8.88 5.94 14.82
C SER A 127 9.42 4.57 15.26
N PRO A 128 9.85 4.40 16.51
CA PRO A 128 10.23 3.09 17.03
C PRO A 128 9.03 2.13 16.96
N ARG A 129 9.29 0.90 16.56
CA ARG A 129 8.26 -0.14 16.46
C ARG A 129 8.14 -0.88 17.78
N THR A 130 7.44 -0.26 18.73
CA THR A 130 7.19 -0.78 20.07
C THR A 130 5.81 -1.44 20.13
N ALA A 131 5.53 -2.17 21.22
CA ALA A 131 4.20 -2.71 21.46
C ALA A 131 3.15 -1.60 21.52
N GLU A 132 3.50 -0.46 22.12
CA GLU A 132 2.64 0.73 22.19
C GLU A 132 2.33 1.27 20.79
N TYR A 133 3.32 1.34 19.91
CA TYR A 133 3.14 1.77 18.52
C TYR A 133 2.05 0.93 17.82
N TYR A 134 2.21 -0.40 17.85
CA TYR A 134 1.27 -1.30 17.17
C TYR A 134 -0.13 -1.25 17.80
N LYS A 135 -0.22 -0.96 19.09
CA LYS A 135 -1.47 -0.91 19.81
C LYS A 135 -2.27 0.36 19.52
N THR A 136 -1.59 1.49 19.34
CA THR A 136 -2.22 2.81 19.19
C THR A 136 -2.39 3.26 17.73
N ARG A 137 -1.61 2.68 16.80
CA ARG A 137 -1.66 3.06 15.39
C ARG A 137 -2.58 2.13 14.60
N PRO A 138 -3.42 2.68 13.70
CA PRO A 138 -4.31 1.86 12.86
C PRO A 138 -3.60 1.22 11.67
N CYS A 139 -2.30 1.40 11.53
CA CYS A 139 -1.53 1.05 10.32
C CYS A 139 -1.56 -0.44 9.98
N VAL A 140 -1.56 -1.33 10.98
CA VAL A 140 -1.66 -2.79 10.73
C VAL A 140 -2.94 -3.11 9.97
N ALA A 141 -4.08 -2.57 10.44
CA ALA A 141 -5.37 -2.77 9.78
C ALA A 141 -5.40 -2.19 8.37
N LYS A 142 -4.72 -1.07 8.14
CA LYS A 142 -4.64 -0.43 6.82
C LYS A 142 -3.79 -1.24 5.84
N VAL A 143 -2.69 -1.80 6.31
CA VAL A 143 -1.85 -2.71 5.51
C VAL A 143 -2.65 -3.97 5.15
N GLU A 144 -3.34 -4.56 6.10
CA GLU A 144 -4.20 -5.73 5.87
C GLU A 144 -5.28 -5.44 4.84
N SER A 145 -6.00 -4.32 5.01
CA SER A 145 -7.04 -3.87 4.09
C SER A 145 -6.50 -3.69 2.67
N ALA A 146 -5.37 -2.99 2.52
CA ALA A 146 -4.75 -2.74 1.22
C ALA A 146 -4.35 -4.04 0.51
N ALA A 147 -3.74 -4.95 1.24
CA ALA A 147 -3.34 -6.25 0.69
C ALA A 147 -4.56 -7.06 0.24
N ARG A 148 -5.63 -7.05 1.02
CA ARG A 148 -6.86 -7.77 0.67
C ARG A 148 -7.55 -7.16 -0.55
N ILE A 149 -7.63 -5.84 -0.62
CA ILE A 149 -8.19 -5.13 -1.79
C ILE A 149 -7.47 -5.54 -3.07
N PHE A 150 -6.15 -5.54 -3.05
CA PHE A 150 -5.37 -5.91 -4.23
C PHE A 150 -5.51 -7.40 -4.56
N ALA A 151 -5.47 -8.28 -3.57
CA ALA A 151 -5.65 -9.71 -3.76
C ALA A 151 -7.04 -10.04 -4.34
N ASP A 152 -8.09 -9.41 -3.84
CA ASP A 152 -9.45 -9.59 -4.36
C ASP A 152 -9.55 -9.10 -5.80
N TYR A 153 -8.89 -7.99 -6.14
CA TYR A 153 -8.77 -7.53 -7.51
C TYR A 153 -8.12 -8.59 -8.41
N LEU A 154 -7.00 -9.15 -7.97
CA LEU A 154 -6.31 -10.20 -8.74
C LEU A 154 -7.21 -11.42 -8.98
N LYS A 155 -7.99 -11.80 -7.97
CA LYS A 155 -8.94 -12.90 -8.10
C LYS A 155 -10.00 -12.61 -9.15
N LYS A 156 -10.55 -11.39 -9.16
CA LYS A 156 -11.57 -10.97 -10.13
C LYS A 156 -11.05 -10.95 -11.56
N VAL A 157 -9.81 -10.52 -11.78
CA VAL A 157 -9.20 -10.48 -13.12
C VAL A 157 -8.50 -11.79 -13.47
N LYS A 158 -8.56 -12.79 -12.60
CA LYS A 158 -8.00 -14.14 -12.81
C LYS A 158 -6.49 -14.16 -13.09
N ARG A 159 -5.76 -13.37 -12.36
CA ARG A 159 -4.31 -13.35 -12.46
C ARG A 159 -3.64 -14.33 -11.49
#